data_cbc949dee55fabb0591b563fda3d13ee
#
_entry.id   cbc949dee55fabb0591b563fda3d13ee
#
_cell.length_a   1.000
_cell.length_b   1.000
_cell.length_c   1.000
_cell.angle_alpha   90.00
_cell.angle_beta   90.00
_cell.angle_gamma   90.00
#
_symmetry.space_group_name_H-M   'P 1'
#
loop_
_entity.id
_entity.type
_entity.pdbx_description
1 polymer ?
#
loop_
_entity_poly.entity_id
_entity_poly.type
_entity_poly.pdbx_seq_one_letter_code
_entity_poly.pdbx_strand_id
1 'polypeptide(L)'
;MLLYHYTKIDASINIIRNGLCFWGFRYDSMNDPTDYIFARDIILPKLLQKQPEEDRSDYLTIYPYIVSFCTERDFEIMWRLYQGEVALVIDSEKLPFEEWGKERDISEDTLYNKVMYATEESIESVANELYENRGEILKDATIDEYQLMVLPFIKHKAYEIEHEFRLAKVDYDSFTAKYNPHKPDKCDIYEGEVPKNIKCLGAKDGTLRLYKEFHLPKECLVGIIIHTFDDKKFKTQKKHFELWLIQNGFSIQNIKIEKTQSYPVR
;
A
#
# COMPACT_ATOMS: atom_id res chain seq x y z
N MET A 1 15.26 6.24 -1.73
CA MET A 1 15.31 5.85 -0.29
C MET A 1 15.07 4.35 -0.12
N LEU A 2 15.43 3.76 1.06
CA LEU A 2 15.15 2.35 1.31
C LEU A 2 13.80 2.16 1.99
N LEU A 3 13.07 1.14 1.52
CA LEU A 3 11.77 0.72 2.04
C LEU A 3 11.88 -0.73 2.54
N TYR A 4 11.19 -1.06 3.62
CA TYR A 4 11.29 -2.35 4.30
C TYR A 4 9.93 -3.04 4.32
N HIS A 5 9.81 -4.20 3.69
CA HIS A 5 8.60 -5.01 3.74
C HIS A 5 8.81 -6.17 4.73
N TYR A 6 8.30 -5.98 5.95
CA TYR A 6 8.37 -6.96 7.04
C TYR A 6 7.36 -8.08 6.80
N THR A 7 7.82 -9.33 6.74
CA THR A 7 6.95 -10.44 6.38
C THR A 7 7.48 -11.79 6.88
N LYS A 8 6.71 -12.84 6.67
CA LYS A 8 7.12 -14.22 6.95
C LYS A 8 8.01 -14.76 5.82
N ILE A 9 8.82 -15.77 6.15
CA ILE A 9 9.68 -16.43 5.16
C ILE A 9 8.86 -16.96 3.98
N ASP A 10 7.74 -17.64 4.22
CA ASP A 10 6.90 -18.20 3.16
C ASP A 10 6.36 -17.13 2.20
N ALA A 11 5.95 -15.97 2.72
CA ALA A 11 5.50 -14.87 1.90
C ALA A 11 6.66 -14.27 1.07
N SER A 12 7.84 -14.10 1.67
CA SER A 12 9.03 -13.61 0.96
C SER A 12 9.47 -14.55 -0.16
N ILE A 13 9.36 -15.87 0.07
CA ILE A 13 9.63 -16.89 -0.95
C ILE A 13 8.68 -16.73 -2.14
N ASN A 14 7.39 -16.51 -1.88
CA ASN A 14 6.39 -16.31 -2.93
C ASN A 14 6.61 -14.99 -3.70
N ILE A 15 6.93 -13.89 -3.01
CA ILE A 15 7.26 -12.61 -3.64
C ILE A 15 8.45 -12.76 -4.59
N ILE A 16 9.52 -13.41 -4.15
CA ILE A 16 10.74 -13.64 -4.96
C ILE A 16 10.45 -14.58 -6.12
N ARG A 17 9.75 -15.71 -5.89
CA ARG A 17 9.39 -16.69 -6.92
C ARG A 17 8.61 -16.09 -8.07
N ASN A 18 7.72 -15.16 -7.78
CA ASN A 18 6.89 -14.48 -8.77
C ASN A 18 7.55 -13.21 -9.35
N GLY A 19 8.89 -13.09 -9.27
CA GLY A 19 9.64 -12.01 -9.89
C GLY A 19 9.53 -10.66 -9.16
N LEU A 20 9.54 -10.65 -7.84
CA LEU A 20 9.33 -9.48 -6.97
C LEU A 20 7.89 -8.96 -7.07
N CYS A 21 6.94 -9.88 -6.97
CA CYS A 21 5.51 -9.59 -7.03
C CYS A 21 4.90 -9.51 -5.64
N PHE A 22 4.42 -8.33 -5.26
CA PHE A 22 3.69 -8.10 -4.02
C PHE A 22 2.18 -8.20 -4.26
N TRP A 23 1.43 -8.65 -3.27
CA TRP A 23 -0.02 -8.67 -3.29
C TRP A 23 -0.56 -7.47 -2.51
N GLY A 24 -1.12 -6.50 -3.23
CA GLY A 24 -1.85 -5.39 -2.62
C GLY A 24 -3.29 -5.81 -2.36
N PHE A 25 -3.66 -5.87 -1.10
CA PHE A 25 -5.03 -6.21 -0.72
C PHE A 25 -5.95 -5.00 -0.88
N ARG A 26 -7.20 -5.27 -1.28
CA ARG A 26 -8.25 -4.26 -1.24
C ARG A 26 -8.44 -3.79 0.20
N TYR A 27 -8.73 -2.52 0.41
CA TYR A 27 -8.76 -1.93 1.76
C TYR A 27 -9.65 -2.70 2.74
N ASP A 28 -10.81 -3.19 2.29
CA ASP A 28 -11.76 -3.99 3.10
C ASP A 28 -11.32 -5.46 3.30
N SER A 29 -10.26 -5.88 2.62
CA SER A 29 -9.61 -7.18 2.76
C SER A 29 -8.28 -7.10 3.53
N MET A 30 -7.89 -5.91 4.01
CA MET A 30 -6.69 -5.70 4.83
C MET A 30 -6.91 -6.24 6.26
N ASN A 31 -5.82 -6.37 7.01
CA ASN A 31 -5.88 -6.79 8.42
C ASN A 31 -6.58 -5.75 9.31
N ASP A 32 -6.47 -4.47 8.96
CA ASP A 32 -7.20 -3.37 9.60
C ASP A 32 -8.05 -2.65 8.54
N PRO A 33 -9.34 -2.97 8.43
CA PRO A 33 -10.25 -2.32 7.49
C PRO A 33 -10.53 -0.86 7.85
N THR A 34 -10.25 -0.43 9.09
CA THR A 34 -10.49 0.97 9.52
C THR A 34 -9.48 1.95 8.95
N ASP A 35 -8.38 1.45 8.43
CA ASP A 35 -7.28 2.22 7.90
C ASP A 35 -7.72 3.21 6.81
N TYR A 36 -8.33 2.73 5.74
CA TYR A 36 -8.84 3.57 4.66
C TYR A 36 -10.16 4.29 5.03
N ILE A 37 -10.95 3.70 5.94
CA ILE A 37 -12.23 4.26 6.40
C ILE A 37 -12.03 5.66 7.00
N PHE A 38 -10.96 5.88 7.74
CA PHE A 38 -10.64 7.20 8.30
C PHE A 38 -10.50 8.27 7.20
N ALA A 39 -9.74 7.99 6.15
CA ALA A 39 -9.56 8.93 5.05
C ALA A 39 -10.87 9.16 4.29
N ARG A 40 -11.60 8.08 3.98
CA ARG A 40 -12.85 8.12 3.24
C ARG A 40 -13.97 8.84 4.01
N ASP A 41 -14.21 8.47 5.27
CA ASP A 41 -15.40 8.91 6.01
C ASP A 41 -15.19 10.24 6.73
N ILE A 42 -13.95 10.64 6.97
CA ILE A 42 -13.62 11.83 7.75
C ILE A 42 -12.96 12.92 6.90
N ILE A 43 -11.94 12.57 6.10
CA ILE A 43 -11.22 13.57 5.28
C ILE A 43 -12.00 13.94 4.03
N LEU A 44 -12.52 12.95 3.30
CA LEU A 44 -13.23 13.16 2.05
C LEU A 44 -14.43 14.13 2.18
N PRO A 45 -15.33 14.01 3.18
CA PRO A 45 -16.43 14.97 3.34
C PRO A 45 -15.95 16.39 3.54
N LYS A 46 -14.81 16.60 4.20
CA LYS A 46 -14.22 17.93 4.40
C LYS A 46 -13.65 18.51 3.10
N LEU A 47 -13.02 17.69 2.29
CA LEU A 47 -12.57 18.09 0.95
C LEU A 47 -13.75 18.49 0.06
N LEU A 48 -14.83 17.72 0.07
CA LEU A 48 -16.03 17.99 -0.72
C LEU A 48 -16.76 19.26 -0.30
N GLN A 49 -16.80 19.58 1.00
CA GLN A 49 -17.41 20.82 1.50
C GLN A 49 -16.73 22.08 0.94
N LYS A 50 -15.48 21.99 0.51
CA LYS A 50 -14.73 23.11 -0.08
C LYS A 50 -15.03 23.35 -1.56
N GLN A 51 -15.74 22.40 -2.21
CA GLN A 51 -16.14 22.55 -3.60
C GLN A 51 -17.45 23.35 -3.75
N PRO A 52 -17.63 24.08 -4.88
CA PRO A 52 -18.93 24.56 -5.29
C PRO A 52 -19.93 23.41 -5.38
N GLU A 53 -21.20 23.65 -4.99
CA GLU A 53 -22.23 22.59 -5.02
C GLU A 53 -22.44 21.99 -6.41
N GLU A 54 -22.27 22.79 -7.45
CA GLU A 54 -22.40 22.44 -8.85
C GLU A 54 -21.31 21.45 -9.35
N ASP A 55 -20.14 21.41 -8.64
CA ASP A 55 -19.01 20.52 -8.98
C ASP A 55 -19.01 19.23 -8.15
N ARG A 56 -19.99 19.06 -7.26
CA ARG A 56 -20.11 17.85 -6.44
C ARG A 56 -20.75 16.74 -7.25
N SER A 57 -19.91 15.91 -7.87
CA SER A 57 -20.40 14.69 -8.54
C SER A 57 -20.91 13.66 -7.53
N ASP A 58 -21.79 12.76 -7.99
CA ASP A 58 -22.20 11.57 -7.22
C ASP A 58 -20.95 10.79 -6.83
N TYR A 59 -20.76 10.53 -5.52
CA TYR A 59 -19.56 9.93 -4.94
C TYR A 59 -19.13 8.65 -5.66
N LEU A 60 -17.94 8.64 -6.24
CA LEU A 60 -17.31 7.42 -6.70
C LEU A 60 -16.84 6.63 -5.48
N THR A 61 -17.35 5.43 -5.32
CA THR A 61 -16.81 4.52 -4.31
C THR A 61 -15.52 3.91 -4.85
N ILE A 62 -14.41 4.31 -4.24
CA ILE A 62 -13.08 3.87 -4.65
C ILE A 62 -12.66 2.69 -3.81
N TYR A 63 -12.07 1.71 -4.44
CA TYR A 63 -11.49 0.52 -3.80
C TYR A 63 -10.00 0.47 -4.06
N PRO A 64 -9.17 1.13 -3.23
CA PRO A 64 -7.73 1.03 -3.38
C PRO A 64 -7.23 -0.36 -2.96
N TYR A 65 -6.25 -0.85 -3.72
CA TYR A 65 -5.44 -2.02 -3.41
C TYR A 65 -4.08 -1.51 -2.94
N ILE A 66 -3.65 -1.92 -1.76
CA ILE A 66 -2.52 -1.31 -1.06
C ILE A 66 -1.46 -2.34 -0.72
N VAL A 67 -0.19 -2.01 -1.01
CA VAL A 67 1.00 -2.66 -0.47
C VAL A 67 1.71 -1.68 0.44
N SER A 68 1.96 -2.08 1.68
CA SER A 68 2.61 -1.26 2.70
C SER A 68 4.06 -1.65 2.90
N PHE A 69 4.90 -0.62 3.06
CA PHE A 69 6.30 -0.72 3.44
C PHE A 69 6.54 0.19 4.65
N CYS A 70 7.56 -0.10 5.45
CA CYS A 70 8.05 0.78 6.49
C CYS A 70 9.27 1.55 5.98
N THR A 71 9.46 2.80 6.40
CA THR A 71 10.67 3.58 6.07
C THR A 71 11.81 3.35 7.08
N GLU A 72 11.50 2.70 8.22
CA GLU A 72 12.46 2.44 9.28
C GLU A 72 13.09 1.06 9.15
N ARG A 73 14.42 1.05 9.18
CA ARG A 73 15.21 -0.17 9.10
C ARG A 73 15.18 -0.93 10.43
N ASP A 74 15.01 -2.26 10.33
CA ASP A 74 15.17 -3.19 11.46
C ASP A 74 14.33 -2.78 12.68
N PHE A 75 13.11 -2.37 12.43
CA PHE A 75 12.23 -1.73 13.40
C PHE A 75 11.47 -2.77 14.24
N GLU A 76 11.75 -2.82 15.54
CA GLU A 76 11.24 -3.84 16.47
C GLU A 76 9.71 -3.95 16.46
N ILE A 77 9.00 -2.81 16.36
CA ILE A 77 7.54 -2.81 16.34
C ILE A 77 7.01 -3.56 15.11
N MET A 78 7.62 -3.36 13.95
CA MET A 78 7.20 -4.01 12.71
C MET A 78 7.47 -5.52 12.75
N TRP A 79 8.58 -5.95 13.37
CA TRP A 79 8.84 -7.38 13.60
C TRP A 79 7.72 -8.04 14.41
N ARG A 80 7.19 -7.34 15.42
CA ARG A 80 6.10 -7.84 16.27
C ARG A 80 4.75 -7.81 15.58
N LEU A 81 4.38 -6.67 14.99
CA LEU A 81 3.06 -6.47 14.35
C LEU A 81 2.83 -7.49 13.22
N TYR A 82 3.84 -7.70 12.39
CA TYR A 82 3.72 -8.61 11.25
C TYR A 82 4.22 -10.02 11.54
N GLN A 83 4.62 -10.32 12.80
CA GLN A 83 5.28 -11.57 13.14
C GLN A 83 6.40 -11.88 12.14
N GLY A 84 7.15 -10.83 11.77
CA GLY A 84 8.12 -10.84 10.70
C GLY A 84 9.31 -11.75 11.01
N GLU A 85 9.70 -12.53 10.03
CA GLU A 85 10.90 -13.37 10.08
C GLU A 85 11.99 -12.83 9.16
N VAL A 86 11.57 -12.05 8.16
CA VAL A 86 12.44 -11.36 7.21
C VAL A 86 11.86 -9.99 6.85
N ALA A 87 12.74 -9.06 6.45
CA ALA A 87 12.35 -7.83 5.77
C ALA A 87 13.02 -7.78 4.40
N LEU A 88 12.23 -7.63 3.35
CA LEU A 88 12.73 -7.33 2.00
C LEU A 88 13.04 -5.84 1.92
N VAL A 89 14.25 -5.50 1.46
CA VAL A 89 14.70 -4.11 1.34
C VAL A 89 14.59 -3.68 -0.11
N ILE A 90 13.73 -2.70 -0.34
CA ILE A 90 13.41 -2.17 -1.67
C ILE A 90 14.00 -0.77 -1.81
N ASP A 91 14.68 -0.52 -2.91
CA ASP A 91 15.16 0.82 -3.26
C ASP A 91 14.08 1.55 -4.06
N SER A 92 13.49 2.58 -3.45
CA SER A 92 12.40 3.34 -4.08
C SER A 92 12.87 4.13 -5.32
N GLU A 93 14.15 4.46 -5.45
CA GLU A 93 14.70 5.18 -6.61
C GLU A 93 14.73 4.32 -7.87
N LYS A 94 14.58 3.01 -7.72
CA LYS A 94 14.50 2.04 -8.82
C LYS A 94 13.08 1.62 -9.15
N LEU A 95 12.08 2.19 -8.47
CA LEU A 95 10.69 1.95 -8.82
C LEU A 95 10.40 2.56 -10.20
N PRO A 96 9.69 1.86 -11.09
CA PRO A 96 9.45 2.30 -12.47
C PRO A 96 8.39 3.39 -12.56
N PHE A 97 7.95 3.90 -11.43
CA PHE A 97 6.85 4.84 -11.35
C PHE A 97 7.39 6.25 -11.51
N GLU A 98 6.83 6.98 -12.46
CA GLU A 98 7.16 8.40 -12.61
C GLU A 98 6.52 9.20 -11.46
N GLU A 99 7.20 10.31 -11.12
CA GLU A 99 6.71 11.25 -10.12
C GLU A 99 5.28 11.71 -10.43
N TRP A 100 4.51 11.99 -9.38
CA TRP A 100 3.18 12.56 -9.44
C TRP A 100 3.13 13.79 -10.36
N GLY A 101 2.15 13.87 -11.26
CA GLY A 101 1.87 15.08 -12.03
C GLY A 101 2.09 15.03 -13.52
N LYS A 102 2.37 13.86 -14.13
CA LYS A 102 2.39 13.71 -15.59
C LYS A 102 1.07 13.16 -16.10
N GLU A 103 0.57 13.74 -17.24
CA GLU A 103 -0.64 13.28 -17.94
C GLU A 103 -0.60 11.76 -18.18
N ARG A 104 -1.51 11.02 -17.53
CA ARG A 104 -1.63 9.58 -17.72
C ARG A 104 -3.06 9.10 -17.54
N ASP A 105 -3.35 7.99 -18.23
CA ASP A 105 -4.53 7.20 -17.96
C ASP A 105 -4.39 6.53 -16.58
N ILE A 106 -5.06 7.10 -15.58
CA ILE A 106 -4.96 6.73 -14.17
C ILE A 106 -5.44 5.28 -13.91
N SER A 107 -6.13 4.67 -14.88
CA SER A 107 -6.79 3.36 -14.73
C SER A 107 -5.85 2.17 -14.50
N GLU A 108 -4.56 2.26 -14.86
CA GLU A 108 -3.59 1.16 -14.72
C GLU A 108 -2.32 1.52 -13.90
N ASP A 109 -2.16 2.77 -13.48
CA ASP A 109 -0.93 3.24 -12.85
C ASP A 109 -0.86 2.91 -11.37
N THR A 110 0.32 2.46 -10.94
CA THR A 110 0.63 2.30 -9.52
C THR A 110 1.07 3.66 -8.96
N LEU A 111 0.32 4.13 -7.99
CA LEU A 111 0.65 5.31 -7.20
C LEU A 111 1.57 4.92 -6.04
N TYR A 112 2.41 5.83 -5.59
CA TYR A 112 3.23 5.61 -4.41
C TYR A 112 3.49 6.90 -3.64
N ASN A 113 3.46 6.82 -2.31
CA ASN A 113 3.82 7.93 -1.43
C ASN A 113 4.07 7.48 0.01
N LYS A 114 4.67 8.37 0.80
CA LYS A 114 4.63 8.27 2.26
C LYS A 114 3.21 8.50 2.75
N VAL A 115 2.84 7.80 3.82
CA VAL A 115 1.57 8.03 4.48
C VAL A 115 1.60 9.35 5.26
N MET A 116 0.58 10.16 5.05
CA MET A 116 0.28 11.36 5.83
C MET A 116 -0.58 10.97 7.02
N TYR A 117 -0.15 11.34 8.21
CA TYR A 117 -0.87 11.01 9.44
C TYR A 117 -1.65 12.23 9.96
N ALA A 118 -2.95 12.05 10.17
CA ALA A 118 -3.85 13.11 10.63
C ALA A 118 -4.57 12.72 11.93
N THR A 119 -4.89 13.71 12.74
CA THR A 119 -5.80 13.58 13.89
C THR A 119 -7.15 14.20 13.56
N GLU A 120 -8.17 13.91 14.35
CA GLU A 120 -9.46 14.60 14.23
C GLU A 120 -9.33 16.13 14.35
N GLU A 121 -8.37 16.62 15.15
CA GLU A 121 -8.11 18.05 15.36
C GLU A 121 -7.37 18.68 14.17
N SER A 122 -6.52 17.92 13.46
CA SER A 122 -5.76 18.40 12.30
C SER A 122 -6.48 18.22 10.96
N ILE A 123 -7.65 17.57 10.95
CA ILE A 123 -8.40 17.23 9.73
C ILE A 123 -8.66 18.46 8.86
N GLU A 124 -9.07 19.56 9.47
CA GLU A 124 -9.40 20.78 8.74
C GLU A 124 -8.15 21.37 8.06
N SER A 125 -7.01 21.36 8.76
CA SER A 125 -5.74 21.80 8.21
C SER A 125 -5.27 20.90 7.07
N VAL A 126 -5.35 19.58 7.25
CA VAL A 126 -4.99 18.61 6.22
C VAL A 126 -5.88 18.75 4.99
N ALA A 127 -7.19 18.89 5.17
CA ALA A 127 -8.13 19.09 4.07
C ALA A 127 -7.88 20.42 3.32
N ASN A 128 -7.49 21.49 4.04
CA ASN A 128 -7.10 22.75 3.42
C ASN A 128 -5.83 22.59 2.58
N GLU A 129 -4.78 22.01 3.15
CA GLU A 129 -3.53 21.78 2.47
C GLU A 129 -3.73 20.95 1.19
N LEU A 130 -4.47 19.84 1.30
CA LEU A 130 -4.80 18.99 0.15
C LEU A 130 -5.62 19.74 -0.90
N TYR A 131 -6.56 20.60 -0.49
CA TYR A 131 -7.37 21.38 -1.41
C TYR A 131 -6.57 22.47 -2.12
N GLU A 132 -5.70 23.17 -1.40
CA GLU A 132 -4.86 24.25 -1.95
C GLU A 132 -3.80 23.70 -2.92
N ASN A 133 -3.19 22.56 -2.60
CA ASN A 133 -2.13 21.96 -3.39
C ASN A 133 -2.62 21.13 -4.60
N ARG A 134 -3.95 20.92 -4.74
CA ARG A 134 -4.52 20.13 -5.83
C ARG A 134 -4.10 20.61 -7.21
N GLY A 135 -3.99 21.92 -7.41
CA GLY A 135 -3.63 22.53 -8.69
C GLY A 135 -2.17 22.40 -9.08
N GLU A 136 -1.28 22.17 -8.11
CA GLU A 136 0.14 21.90 -8.37
C GLU A 136 0.38 20.43 -8.73
N ILE A 137 -0.39 19.54 -8.11
CA ILE A 137 -0.27 18.08 -8.29
C ILE A 137 -0.97 17.64 -9.58
N LEU A 138 -2.13 18.24 -9.88
CA LEU A 138 -2.99 17.83 -11.00
C LEU A 138 -3.63 19.07 -11.63
N LYS A 139 -2.94 19.72 -12.57
CA LYS A 139 -3.42 20.96 -13.21
C LYS A 139 -4.80 20.84 -13.84
N ASP A 140 -5.21 19.65 -14.27
CA ASP A 140 -6.46 19.39 -15.00
C ASP A 140 -7.27 18.22 -14.38
N ALA A 141 -6.87 17.68 -13.23
CA ALA A 141 -7.59 16.58 -12.62
C ALA A 141 -8.90 17.05 -11.98
N THR A 142 -9.93 16.27 -12.20
CA THR A 142 -11.17 16.40 -11.43
C THR A 142 -10.88 16.13 -9.96
N ILE A 143 -11.74 16.60 -9.07
CA ILE A 143 -11.54 16.34 -7.64
C ILE A 143 -11.68 14.85 -7.33
N ASP A 144 -12.46 14.12 -8.11
CA ASP A 144 -12.62 12.68 -7.95
C ASP A 144 -11.29 11.97 -8.22
N GLU A 145 -10.58 12.34 -9.29
CA GLU A 145 -9.23 11.83 -9.57
C GLU A 145 -8.23 12.20 -8.48
N TYR A 146 -8.28 13.44 -7.99
CA TYR A 146 -7.44 13.85 -6.88
C TYR A 146 -7.68 13.04 -5.61
N GLN A 147 -8.94 12.78 -5.26
CA GLN A 147 -9.30 11.96 -4.11
C GLN A 147 -8.75 10.53 -4.25
N LEU A 148 -8.84 9.95 -5.47
CA LEU A 148 -8.30 8.63 -5.79
C LEU A 148 -6.81 8.55 -5.48
N MET A 149 -6.08 9.61 -5.79
CA MET A 149 -4.62 9.65 -5.67
C MET A 149 -4.14 9.92 -4.25
N VAL A 150 -4.95 10.57 -3.41
CA VAL A 150 -4.53 11.04 -2.08
C VAL A 150 -5.06 10.17 -0.95
N LEU A 151 -6.33 9.77 -1.00
CA LEU A 151 -6.96 9.05 0.11
C LEU A 151 -6.25 7.76 0.53
N PRO A 152 -5.68 6.94 -0.38
CA PRO A 152 -4.92 5.74 0.01
C PRO A 152 -3.70 6.03 0.88
N PHE A 153 -3.23 7.27 0.89
CA PHE A 153 -2.01 7.70 1.59
C PHE A 153 -2.29 8.52 2.86
N ILE A 154 -3.53 8.54 3.34
CA ILE A 154 -3.90 9.21 4.59
C ILE A 154 -4.30 8.17 5.62
N LYS A 155 -3.78 8.31 6.84
CA LYS A 155 -4.03 7.41 7.95
C LYS A 155 -4.22 8.17 9.24
N HIS A 156 -4.96 7.61 10.20
CA HIS A 156 -5.09 8.20 11.51
C HIS A 156 -3.73 8.24 12.23
N LYS A 157 -3.44 9.32 12.96
CA LYS A 157 -2.14 9.56 13.63
C LYS A 157 -1.74 8.48 14.64
N ALA A 158 -2.69 7.74 15.19
CA ALA A 158 -2.40 6.60 16.07
C ALA A 158 -1.49 5.54 15.42
N TYR A 159 -1.44 5.49 14.09
CA TYR A 159 -0.62 4.57 13.30
C TYR A 159 0.71 5.17 12.84
N GLU A 160 1.05 6.41 13.23
CA GLU A 160 2.29 7.10 12.81
C GLU A 160 3.55 6.27 13.14
N ILE A 161 3.46 5.45 14.18
CA ILE A 161 4.52 4.54 14.59
C ILE A 161 4.90 3.50 13.52
N GLU A 162 4.06 3.26 12.52
CA GLU A 162 4.35 2.33 11.43
C GLU A 162 5.30 2.92 10.38
N HIS A 163 5.50 4.24 10.38
CA HIS A 163 6.36 4.96 9.42
C HIS A 163 6.15 4.48 7.98
N GLU A 164 4.90 4.49 7.56
CA GLU A 164 4.45 3.77 6.38
C GLU A 164 4.72 4.51 5.07
N PHE A 165 5.07 3.74 4.05
CA PHE A 165 5.10 4.12 2.66
C PHE A 165 4.24 3.12 1.88
N ARG A 166 3.40 3.59 0.98
CA ARG A 166 2.44 2.76 0.24
C ARG A 166 2.69 2.75 -1.25
N LEU A 167 2.41 1.60 -1.86
CA LEU A 167 2.04 1.49 -3.25
C LEU A 167 0.52 1.26 -3.29
N ALA A 168 -0.17 1.96 -4.17
CA ALA A 168 -1.61 1.82 -4.34
C ALA A 168 -1.97 1.68 -5.82
N LYS A 169 -2.91 0.78 -6.12
CA LYS A 169 -3.65 0.74 -7.38
C LYS A 169 -5.08 1.06 -7.07
N VAL A 170 -5.67 1.92 -7.87
CA VAL A 170 -7.06 2.28 -7.72
C VAL A 170 -7.82 1.74 -8.91
N ASP A 171 -8.90 1.01 -8.66
CA ASP A 171 -9.82 0.65 -9.72
C ASP A 171 -10.77 1.83 -9.97
N TYR A 172 -10.74 2.31 -11.21
CA TYR A 172 -11.87 3.01 -11.78
C TYR A 172 -12.89 1.95 -12.13
N ASP A 173 -13.69 1.60 -11.17
CA ASP A 173 -14.87 0.85 -11.55
C ASP A 173 -15.96 1.84 -11.88
N SER A 174 -16.44 1.73 -13.12
CA SER A 174 -17.80 2.07 -13.49
C SER A 174 -18.84 1.31 -12.65
N PHE A 175 -18.42 0.53 -11.68
CA PHE A 175 -19.20 0.10 -10.53
C PHE A 175 -19.47 1.33 -9.64
N THR A 176 -20.28 2.22 -10.15
CA THR A 176 -20.98 3.17 -9.31
C THR A 176 -21.87 2.37 -8.37
N ALA A 177 -21.27 1.93 -7.26
CA ALA A 177 -22.04 1.67 -6.08
C ALA A 177 -22.69 3.01 -5.73
N LYS A 178 -23.89 3.26 -6.27
CA LYS A 178 -24.72 4.34 -5.77
C LYS A 178 -24.99 4.02 -4.31
N TYR A 179 -24.01 4.44 -3.48
CA TYR A 179 -24.18 4.42 -2.04
C TYR A 179 -25.31 5.40 -1.75
N ASN A 180 -26.47 4.85 -1.46
CA ASN A 180 -27.57 5.64 -0.95
C ASN A 180 -27.38 5.77 0.57
N PRO A 181 -26.91 6.92 1.10
CA PRO A 181 -26.69 7.09 2.54
C PRO A 181 -27.97 6.91 3.36
N HIS A 182 -29.15 6.95 2.71
CA HIS A 182 -30.45 6.76 3.35
C HIS A 182 -30.95 5.32 3.32
N LYS A 183 -30.24 4.39 2.67
CA LYS A 183 -30.58 2.96 2.60
C LYS A 183 -29.32 2.09 2.59
N PRO A 184 -28.60 2.00 3.73
CA PRO A 184 -27.33 1.27 3.80
C PRO A 184 -27.45 -0.24 3.51
N ASP A 185 -28.66 -0.81 3.57
CA ASP A 185 -28.91 -2.26 3.46
C ASP A 185 -29.24 -2.71 2.01
N LYS A 186 -29.26 -1.81 1.02
CA LYS A 186 -29.52 -2.16 -0.37
C LYS A 186 -28.28 -1.94 -1.20
N CYS A 187 -27.50 -3.01 -1.39
CA CYS A 187 -26.60 -3.14 -2.51
C CYS A 187 -27.44 -3.31 -3.77
N ASP A 188 -27.58 -2.25 -4.55
CA ASP A 188 -28.13 -2.39 -5.91
C ASP A 188 -27.12 -3.15 -6.76
N ILE A 189 -27.59 -4.16 -7.50
CA ILE A 189 -26.79 -4.97 -8.42
C ILE A 189 -26.41 -4.06 -9.59
N TYR A 190 -25.11 -4.03 -9.89
CA TYR A 190 -24.53 -3.09 -10.86
C TYR A 190 -24.52 -3.63 -12.26
N GLU A 191 -24.97 -2.83 -13.22
CA GLU A 191 -24.62 -2.95 -14.63
C GLU A 191 -23.34 -2.14 -14.87
N GLY A 192 -22.19 -2.79 -14.87
CA GLY A 192 -20.90 -2.19 -15.14
C GLY A 192 -19.88 -3.23 -15.59
N GLU A 193 -18.77 -2.81 -16.16
CA GLU A 193 -17.69 -3.72 -16.50
C GLU A 193 -17.09 -4.31 -15.24
N VAL A 194 -16.93 -5.64 -15.21
CA VAL A 194 -16.24 -6.33 -14.09
C VAL A 194 -14.80 -5.86 -14.02
N PRO A 195 -14.31 -5.46 -12.84
CA PRO A 195 -12.92 -5.04 -12.67
C PRO A 195 -11.95 -6.07 -13.21
N LYS A 196 -10.99 -5.63 -14.03
CA LYS A 196 -9.98 -6.51 -14.62
C LYS A 196 -8.87 -6.77 -13.59
N ASN A 197 -8.29 -7.97 -13.64
CA ASN A 197 -7.10 -8.35 -12.87
C ASN A 197 -7.27 -8.42 -11.34
N ILE A 198 -8.51 -8.55 -10.82
CA ILE A 198 -8.74 -8.86 -9.42
C ILE A 198 -8.51 -10.35 -9.20
N LYS A 199 -7.71 -10.67 -8.19
CA LYS A 199 -7.46 -12.02 -7.70
C LYS A 199 -8.05 -12.20 -6.31
N CYS A 200 -8.28 -13.44 -5.92
CA CYS A 200 -8.81 -13.74 -4.59
C CYS A 200 -7.99 -14.81 -3.90
N LEU A 201 -7.95 -14.71 -2.57
CA LEU A 201 -7.30 -15.65 -1.68
C LEU A 201 -8.24 -16.01 -0.55
N GLY A 202 -8.42 -17.31 -0.28
CA GLY A 202 -9.10 -17.77 0.93
C GLY A 202 -8.20 -17.56 2.14
N ALA A 203 -8.65 -16.79 3.13
CA ALA A 203 -7.95 -16.60 4.38
C ALA A 203 -8.25 -17.74 5.36
N LYS A 204 -7.38 -17.93 6.37
CA LYS A 204 -7.53 -18.98 7.39
C LYS A 204 -8.78 -18.84 8.26
N ASP A 205 -9.30 -17.62 8.37
CA ASP A 205 -10.55 -17.28 9.06
C ASP A 205 -11.82 -17.58 8.25
N GLY A 206 -11.66 -18.13 7.03
CA GLY A 206 -12.76 -18.45 6.12
C GLY A 206 -13.24 -17.27 5.28
N THR A 207 -12.61 -16.11 5.38
CA THR A 207 -12.94 -14.93 4.55
C THR A 207 -12.28 -15.02 3.18
N LEU A 208 -12.88 -14.37 2.20
CA LEU A 208 -12.29 -14.16 0.87
C LEU A 208 -11.62 -12.78 0.85
N ARG A 209 -10.34 -12.75 0.52
CA ARG A 209 -9.58 -11.52 0.39
C ARG A 209 -9.29 -11.22 -1.07
N LEU A 210 -9.65 -10.01 -1.51
CA LEU A 210 -9.38 -9.55 -2.86
C LEU A 210 -8.04 -8.83 -2.91
N TYR A 211 -7.26 -9.07 -3.97
CA TYR A 211 -5.95 -8.45 -4.16
C TYR A 211 -5.62 -8.20 -5.62
N LYS A 212 -4.69 -7.28 -5.86
CA LYS A 212 -3.99 -7.08 -7.14
C LYS A 212 -2.50 -7.34 -7.00
N GLU A 213 -1.87 -7.71 -8.09
CA GLU A 213 -0.43 -7.93 -8.15
C GLU A 213 0.31 -6.63 -8.49
N PHE A 214 1.38 -6.39 -7.75
CA PHE A 214 2.32 -5.29 -7.92
C PHE A 214 3.68 -5.87 -8.29
N HIS A 215 4.00 -5.86 -9.58
CA HIS A 215 5.27 -6.36 -10.07
C HIS A 215 6.32 -5.26 -10.04
N LEU A 216 7.35 -5.43 -9.23
CA LEU A 216 8.47 -4.53 -9.18
C LEU A 216 9.64 -5.09 -9.99
N PRO A 217 10.46 -4.23 -10.64
CA PRO A 217 11.72 -4.68 -11.23
C PRO A 217 12.60 -5.40 -10.21
N LYS A 218 13.26 -6.47 -10.61
CA LYS A 218 14.10 -7.28 -9.70
C LYS A 218 15.24 -6.48 -9.08
N GLU A 219 15.74 -5.47 -9.78
CA GLU A 219 16.77 -4.54 -9.34
C GLU A 219 16.35 -3.65 -8.17
N CYS A 220 15.04 -3.52 -7.92
CA CYS A 220 14.53 -2.82 -6.74
C CYS A 220 14.87 -3.56 -5.45
N LEU A 221 15.04 -4.89 -5.48
CA LEU A 221 15.44 -5.67 -4.31
C LEU A 221 16.95 -5.47 -4.07
N VAL A 222 17.30 -4.73 -3.03
CA VAL A 222 18.70 -4.41 -2.69
C VAL A 222 19.16 -5.06 -1.38
N GLY A 223 18.24 -5.69 -0.64
CA GLY A 223 18.63 -6.39 0.57
C GLY A 223 17.54 -7.30 1.15
N ILE A 224 17.97 -8.14 2.09
CA ILE A 224 17.11 -8.98 2.94
C ILE A 224 17.66 -8.92 4.35
N ILE A 225 16.83 -8.56 5.33
CA ILE A 225 17.17 -8.65 6.74
C ILE A 225 16.50 -9.88 7.32
N ILE A 226 17.28 -10.78 7.92
CA ILE A 226 16.77 -12.00 8.55
C ILE A 226 16.66 -11.77 10.05
N HIS A 227 15.43 -11.88 10.58
CA HIS A 227 15.15 -11.70 12.01
C HIS A 227 15.56 -12.94 12.81
N THR A 228 16.80 -12.97 13.24
CA THR A 228 17.34 -14.05 14.09
C THR A 228 18.51 -13.55 14.92
N PHE A 229 18.67 -14.10 16.12
CA PHE A 229 19.81 -13.85 17.03
C PHE A 229 20.82 -14.99 17.01
N ASP A 230 20.50 -16.11 16.36
CA ASP A 230 21.38 -17.28 16.22
C ASP A 230 22.23 -17.15 14.96
N ASP A 231 23.55 -17.06 15.14
CA ASP A 231 24.53 -16.91 14.05
C ASP A 231 24.58 -18.14 13.14
N LYS A 232 24.39 -19.34 13.70
CA LYS A 232 24.36 -20.58 12.90
C LYS A 232 23.12 -20.62 12.03
N LYS A 233 21.96 -20.29 12.59
CA LYS A 233 20.69 -20.18 11.86
C LYS A 233 20.82 -19.11 10.77
N PHE A 234 21.37 -17.93 11.08
CA PHE A 234 21.60 -16.86 10.12
C PHE A 234 22.44 -17.34 8.92
N LYS A 235 23.63 -17.93 9.20
CA LYS A 235 24.51 -18.42 8.12
C LYS A 235 23.81 -19.42 7.20
N THR A 236 23.02 -20.32 7.77
CA THR A 236 22.26 -21.31 6.99
C THR A 236 21.19 -20.64 6.14
N GLN A 237 20.37 -19.78 6.74
CA GLN A 237 19.30 -19.09 6.01
C GLN A 237 19.85 -18.15 4.93
N LYS A 238 20.93 -17.43 5.22
CA LYS A 238 21.62 -16.57 4.24
C LYS A 238 21.99 -17.38 2.99
N LYS A 239 22.66 -18.53 3.15
CA LYS A 239 23.01 -19.39 2.04
C LYS A 239 21.79 -19.88 1.25
N HIS A 240 20.70 -20.21 1.95
CA HIS A 240 19.47 -20.64 1.30
C HIS A 240 18.82 -19.51 0.48
N PHE A 241 18.78 -18.29 1.02
CA PHE A 241 18.30 -17.13 0.27
C PHE A 241 19.18 -16.81 -0.94
N GLU A 242 20.50 -16.86 -0.81
CA GLU A 242 21.42 -16.65 -1.93
C GLU A 242 21.13 -17.64 -3.08
N LEU A 243 21.01 -18.94 -2.78
CA LEU A 243 20.67 -19.95 -3.76
C LEU A 243 19.29 -19.74 -4.39
N TRP A 244 18.30 -19.39 -3.55
CA TRP A 244 16.93 -19.13 -4.00
C TRP A 244 16.82 -17.90 -4.91
N LEU A 245 17.53 -16.83 -4.59
CA LEU A 245 17.61 -15.63 -5.42
C LEU A 245 18.21 -15.93 -6.79
N ILE A 246 19.34 -16.66 -6.82
CA ILE A 246 20.00 -17.08 -8.08
C ILE A 246 19.03 -17.91 -8.93
N GLN A 247 18.36 -18.91 -8.33
CA GLN A 247 17.42 -19.78 -9.03
C GLN A 247 16.24 -19.00 -9.63
N ASN A 248 15.84 -17.88 -9.02
CA ASN A 248 14.77 -17.02 -9.51
C ASN A 248 15.28 -15.84 -10.37
N GLY A 249 16.55 -15.86 -10.78
CA GLY A 249 17.14 -14.90 -11.72
C GLY A 249 17.42 -13.52 -11.13
N PHE A 250 17.72 -13.44 -9.82
CA PHE A 250 18.22 -12.23 -9.18
C PHE A 250 19.74 -12.17 -9.16
N SER A 251 20.30 -10.96 -9.29
CA SER A 251 21.73 -10.73 -9.17
C SER A 251 22.12 -10.55 -7.70
N ILE A 252 22.66 -11.59 -7.07
CA ILE A 252 23.03 -11.57 -5.65
C ILE A 252 24.14 -10.56 -5.31
N GLN A 253 24.93 -10.11 -6.30
CA GLN A 253 26.00 -9.13 -6.09
C GLN A 253 25.47 -7.79 -5.59
N ASN A 254 24.22 -7.48 -5.93
CA ASN A 254 23.55 -6.22 -5.58
C ASN A 254 22.59 -6.36 -4.39
N ILE A 255 22.48 -7.57 -3.79
CA ILE A 255 21.53 -7.85 -2.71
C ILE A 255 22.30 -8.16 -1.44
N LYS A 256 22.19 -7.28 -0.44
CA LYS A 256 22.83 -7.45 0.86
C LYS A 256 21.94 -8.27 1.78
N ILE A 257 22.42 -9.44 2.24
CA ILE A 257 21.69 -10.27 3.21
C ILE A 257 22.34 -10.11 4.58
N GLU A 258 21.57 -9.56 5.53
CA GLU A 258 22.03 -9.17 6.86
C GLU A 258 21.18 -9.83 7.96
N LYS A 259 21.78 -9.92 9.14
CA LYS A 259 21.08 -10.32 10.36
C LYS A 259 20.46 -9.08 11.03
N THR A 260 19.32 -9.24 11.70
CA THR A 260 18.75 -8.18 12.55
C THR A 260 19.78 -7.68 13.55
N GLN A 261 19.75 -6.38 13.81
CA GLN A 261 20.52 -5.71 14.87
C GLN A 261 19.64 -5.30 16.05
N SER A 262 18.31 -5.35 15.88
CA SER A 262 17.35 -5.06 16.94
C SER A 262 17.50 -6.10 18.06
N TYR A 263 17.60 -5.64 19.28
CA TYR A 263 17.60 -6.53 20.45
C TYR A 263 16.17 -6.87 20.84
N PRO A 264 15.89 -8.13 21.26
CA PRO A 264 14.60 -8.44 21.83
C PRO A 264 14.43 -7.60 23.10
N VAL A 265 13.43 -6.74 23.12
CA VAL A 265 13.00 -6.09 24.36
C VAL A 265 12.46 -7.20 25.26
N ARG A 266 13.08 -7.38 26.40
CA ARG A 266 12.70 -8.39 27.42
C ARG A 266 11.39 -8.01 28.09
#